data_1d4a7e2b08d11ac2e0110d015141c271
#
_entry.id   1d4a7e2b08d11ac2e0110d015141c271
#
_cell.length_a   1.000
_cell.length_b   1.000
_cell.length_c   1.000
_cell.angle_alpha   90.00
_cell.angle_beta   90.00
_cell.angle_gamma   90.00
#
_symmetry.space_group_name_H-M   'P 1'
#
loop_
_entity.id
_entity.type
_entity.pdbx_description
1 polymer ?
#
loop_
_entity_poly.entity_id
_entity_poly.type
_entity_poly.pdbx_seq_one_letter_code
_entity_poly.pdbx_strand_id
1 'polypeptide(L)'
;MPTPSPRFTLITAARLLDGSDGAGVEHAALLIEGDRIAGLGRASDVRVPDGASVERRDYGAATILPGLVDAHTHLVAPGDGTLGDDVAREDDDILLLQAAKNARTLLHSGVTTLRENGAKGKVAVSLREGIRRKLAPGPRMVICGRPIAITGGHMGYFGSEADGESAVRAEVRKLLKEGADYIKIVASGGSTRTSDPNRASYTAAELAAMTDEAHRHGRLTAAHCTCAEAVQNCLDAGVDMIIHCIFTEADGTYRFRPDLVERLVAARAWVNPTLYVMKAGIERQREVREREGRLTPELVATLDAARRALDVRVDAVRRMS
;
A
#
# COMPACT_ATOMS: atom_id res chain seq x y z
N MET A 1 20.97 33.83 21.18
CA MET A 1 20.58 33.46 19.82
C MET A 1 20.64 31.93 19.72
N PRO A 2 19.66 31.27 19.15
CA PRO A 2 19.81 29.80 18.93
C PRO A 2 21.03 29.57 18.03
N THR A 3 21.88 28.63 18.40
CA THR A 3 22.99 28.15 17.55
C THR A 3 22.42 27.71 16.21
N PRO A 4 22.95 28.15 15.07
CA PRO A 4 22.46 27.69 13.77
C PRO A 4 22.56 26.16 13.73
N SER A 5 21.49 25.50 13.25
CA SER A 5 21.48 24.04 13.05
C SER A 5 22.69 23.64 12.20
N PRO A 6 23.42 22.58 12.54
CA PRO A 6 24.58 22.16 11.76
C PRO A 6 24.14 21.91 10.31
N ARG A 7 24.95 22.41 9.36
CA ARG A 7 24.66 22.25 7.93
C ARG A 7 24.76 20.79 7.50
N PHE A 8 25.65 20.02 8.16
CA PHE A 8 25.88 18.63 7.85
C PHE A 8 25.57 17.71 9.04
N THR A 9 25.10 16.50 8.72
CA THR A 9 25.02 15.38 9.67
C THR A 9 25.82 14.22 9.09
N LEU A 10 26.81 13.73 9.84
CA LEU A 10 27.56 12.53 9.50
C LEU A 10 27.06 11.37 10.36
N ILE A 11 26.54 10.36 9.70
CA ILE A 11 26.07 9.12 10.33
C ILE A 11 27.08 8.02 10.05
N THR A 12 27.52 7.29 11.09
CA THR A 12 28.40 6.11 10.95
C THR A 12 27.69 4.86 11.49
N ALA A 13 27.96 3.71 10.86
CA ALA A 13 27.44 2.41 11.27
C ALA A 13 28.35 1.28 10.75
N ALA A 14 28.18 0.06 11.29
CA ALA A 14 28.93 -1.10 10.83
C ALA A 14 28.72 -1.37 9.33
N ARG A 15 27.50 -1.15 8.81
CA ARG A 15 27.15 -1.49 7.43
C ARG A 15 26.15 -0.50 6.83
N LEU A 16 26.17 -0.38 5.49
CA LEU A 16 25.17 0.32 4.70
C LEU A 16 24.76 -0.58 3.52
N LEU A 17 23.45 -0.70 3.31
CA LEU A 17 22.85 -1.29 2.11
C LEU A 17 22.08 -0.18 1.39
N ASP A 18 22.37 0.06 0.13
CA ASP A 18 21.77 1.15 -0.66
C ASP A 18 20.51 0.74 -1.43
N GLY A 19 20.13 -0.53 -1.32
CA GLY A 19 19.00 -1.12 -2.05
C GLY A 19 19.37 -1.64 -3.46
N SER A 20 20.61 -1.57 -3.85
CA SER A 20 21.11 -2.26 -5.04
C SER A 20 21.43 -3.73 -4.75
N ASP A 21 21.68 -4.53 -5.80
CA ASP A 21 22.09 -5.93 -5.68
C ASP A 21 23.53 -6.13 -5.15
N GLY A 22 24.18 -5.04 -4.72
CA GLY A 22 25.55 -5.05 -4.21
C GLY A 22 25.67 -5.64 -2.81
N ALA A 23 26.90 -6.06 -2.44
CA ALA A 23 27.22 -6.65 -1.13
C ALA A 23 27.09 -5.66 0.05
N GLY A 24 26.80 -4.40 -0.22
CA GLY A 24 26.77 -3.33 0.79
C GLY A 24 28.19 -2.80 1.11
N VAL A 25 28.22 -1.78 1.96
CA VAL A 25 29.44 -1.09 2.38
C VAL A 25 29.69 -1.36 3.85
N GLU A 26 30.80 -1.98 4.19
CA GLU A 26 31.24 -2.18 5.58
C GLU A 26 31.94 -0.92 6.12
N HIS A 27 31.87 -0.70 7.45
CA HIS A 27 32.38 0.50 8.11
C HIS A 27 31.87 1.79 7.45
N ALA A 28 30.58 1.88 7.31
CA ALA A 28 29.90 2.84 6.46
C ALA A 28 29.77 4.22 7.10
N ALA A 29 29.77 5.23 6.25
CA ALA A 29 29.36 6.58 6.60
C ALA A 29 28.36 7.13 5.58
N LEU A 30 27.43 7.95 6.07
CA LEU A 30 26.47 8.71 5.31
C LEU A 30 26.55 10.18 5.72
N LEU A 31 26.92 11.05 4.78
CA LEU A 31 26.94 12.49 4.98
C LEU A 31 25.66 13.11 4.42
N ILE A 32 24.94 13.84 5.25
CA ILE A 32 23.71 14.55 4.90
C ILE A 32 23.95 16.05 4.98
N GLU A 33 23.56 16.79 3.94
CA GLU A 33 23.50 18.25 3.92
C GLU A 33 22.04 18.68 3.86
N GLY A 34 21.53 19.25 4.94
CA GLY A 34 20.10 19.61 5.05
C GLY A 34 19.19 18.38 4.91
N ASP A 35 18.51 18.25 3.77
CA ASP A 35 17.60 17.14 3.45
C ASP A 35 18.13 16.21 2.33
N ARG A 36 19.41 16.35 1.96
CA ARG A 36 20.05 15.62 0.85
C ARG A 36 21.23 14.78 1.31
N ILE A 37 21.39 13.63 0.68
CA ILE A 37 22.60 12.82 0.80
C ILE A 37 23.71 13.53 0.01
N ALA A 38 24.75 14.00 0.72
CA ALA A 38 25.92 14.65 0.14
C ALA A 38 27.04 13.65 -0.16
N GLY A 39 27.08 12.52 0.55
CA GLY A 39 28.06 11.47 0.32
C GLY A 39 27.70 10.19 1.07
N LEU A 40 28.08 9.05 0.53
CA LEU A 40 27.96 7.76 1.19
C LEU A 40 29.12 6.85 0.76
N GLY A 41 29.52 5.93 1.61
CA GLY A 41 30.61 5.02 1.33
C GLY A 41 31.25 4.50 2.61
N ARG A 42 32.49 4.04 2.50
CA ARG A 42 33.31 3.72 3.70
C ARG A 42 33.62 5.00 4.48
N ALA A 43 33.65 4.91 5.79
CA ALA A 43 33.92 6.07 6.65
C ALA A 43 35.29 6.75 6.37
N SER A 44 36.26 5.99 5.88
CA SER A 44 37.55 6.52 5.42
C SER A 44 37.43 7.43 4.18
N ASP A 45 36.41 7.24 3.37
CA ASP A 45 36.27 7.85 2.03
C ASP A 45 35.29 9.03 2.02
N VAL A 46 34.39 9.08 3.00
CA VAL A 46 33.40 10.17 3.12
C VAL A 46 34.05 11.39 3.79
N ARG A 47 34.12 12.49 3.05
CA ARG A 47 34.74 13.74 3.51
C ARG A 47 33.71 14.77 3.93
N VAL A 48 33.88 15.31 5.12
CA VAL A 48 33.18 16.52 5.56
C VAL A 48 33.91 17.72 5.03
N PRO A 49 33.25 18.72 4.42
CA PRO A 49 33.94 19.94 3.95
C PRO A 49 34.69 20.65 5.09
N ASP A 50 35.85 21.17 4.79
CA ASP A 50 36.69 21.88 5.77
C ASP A 50 35.96 23.09 6.37
N GLY A 51 36.04 23.22 7.69
CA GLY A 51 35.37 24.31 8.42
C GLY A 51 33.84 24.20 8.52
N ALA A 52 33.23 23.11 7.99
CA ALA A 52 31.80 22.92 8.07
C ALA A 52 31.33 22.54 9.48
N SER A 53 30.19 23.10 9.91
CA SER A 53 29.48 22.63 11.12
C SER A 53 28.87 21.25 10.83
N VAL A 54 29.24 20.23 11.61
CA VAL A 54 28.77 18.85 11.44
C VAL A 54 28.30 18.25 12.77
N GLU A 55 27.10 17.70 12.75
CA GLU A 55 26.60 16.80 13.79
C GLU A 55 27.06 15.36 13.47
N ARG A 56 27.66 14.66 14.44
CA ARG A 56 28.10 13.28 14.28
C ARG A 56 27.22 12.34 15.08
N ARG A 57 26.74 11.29 14.42
CA ARG A 57 25.91 10.23 15.04
C ARG A 57 26.51 8.87 14.70
N ASP A 58 26.93 8.13 15.72
CA ASP A 58 27.44 6.76 15.57
C ASP A 58 26.38 5.76 16.04
N TYR A 59 25.98 4.86 15.14
CA TYR A 59 25.04 3.78 15.41
C TYR A 59 25.71 2.42 15.63
N GLY A 60 27.04 2.39 15.77
CA GLY A 60 27.79 1.18 16.13
C GLY A 60 27.53 0.01 15.20
N ALA A 61 27.03 -1.11 15.73
CA ALA A 61 26.79 -2.35 14.98
C ALA A 61 25.55 -2.32 14.05
N ALA A 62 24.84 -1.19 13.96
CA ALA A 62 23.65 -1.10 13.11
C ALA A 62 23.97 -1.14 11.61
N THR A 63 22.95 -1.42 10.82
CA THR A 63 22.97 -1.30 9.36
C THR A 63 22.12 -0.13 8.91
N ILE A 64 22.68 0.77 8.12
CA ILE A 64 21.94 1.87 7.46
C ILE A 64 21.21 1.29 6.24
N LEU A 65 19.94 1.61 6.10
CA LEU A 65 19.08 1.19 4.98
C LEU A 65 18.39 2.42 4.39
N PRO A 66 17.99 2.40 3.10
CA PRO A 66 16.98 3.30 2.59
C PRO A 66 15.69 3.15 3.39
N GLY A 67 14.92 4.23 3.54
CA GLY A 67 13.61 4.15 4.15
C GLY A 67 12.72 3.15 3.41
N LEU A 68 11.98 2.34 4.14
CA LEU A 68 11.07 1.34 3.58
C LEU A 68 9.91 2.01 2.83
N VAL A 69 9.41 1.32 1.81
CA VAL A 69 8.23 1.72 1.04
C VAL A 69 7.11 0.71 1.26
N ASP A 70 5.97 1.17 1.80
CA ASP A 70 4.77 0.35 1.89
C ASP A 70 3.83 0.68 0.71
N ALA A 71 3.67 -0.27 -0.19
CA ALA A 71 2.90 -0.07 -1.42
C ALA A 71 1.39 -0.31 -1.26
N HIS A 72 0.90 -0.71 -0.07
CA HIS A 72 -0.53 -0.95 0.14
C HIS A 72 -0.96 -0.72 1.59
N THR A 73 -1.50 0.48 1.85
CA THR A 73 -2.04 0.83 3.16
C THR A 73 -3.47 1.34 3.06
N HIS A 74 -4.22 1.19 4.16
CA HIS A 74 -5.49 1.86 4.43
C HIS A 74 -5.37 2.51 5.80
N LEU A 75 -4.92 3.77 5.85
CA LEU A 75 -4.56 4.44 7.11
C LEU A 75 -5.76 4.69 8.03
N VAL A 76 -6.98 4.70 7.50
CA VAL A 76 -8.21 4.82 8.30
C VAL A 76 -8.53 3.55 9.07
N ALA A 77 -8.00 2.39 8.68
CA ALA A 77 -8.28 1.13 9.34
C ALA A 77 -7.49 1.01 10.66
N PRO A 78 -8.15 0.62 11.78
CA PRO A 78 -7.47 0.51 13.09
C PRO A 78 -6.48 -0.67 13.15
N GLY A 79 -6.53 -1.61 12.21
CA GLY A 79 -5.66 -2.79 12.18
C GLY A 79 -6.01 -3.86 13.24
N ASP A 80 -7.20 -3.81 13.80
CA ASP A 80 -7.68 -4.72 14.85
C ASP A 80 -8.67 -5.79 14.35
N GLY A 81 -8.92 -5.83 13.04
CA GLY A 81 -9.87 -6.74 12.41
C GLY A 81 -11.26 -6.12 12.21
N THR A 82 -11.47 -4.86 12.60
CA THR A 82 -12.70 -4.11 12.29
C THR A 82 -12.92 -4.06 10.79
N LEU A 83 -14.12 -4.44 10.35
CA LEU A 83 -14.49 -4.43 8.94
C LEU A 83 -14.55 -3.01 8.39
N GLY A 84 -14.23 -2.83 7.11
CA GLY A 84 -14.29 -1.53 6.45
C GLY A 84 -15.66 -0.88 6.49
N ASP A 85 -16.75 -1.68 6.42
CA ASP A 85 -18.13 -1.21 6.60
C ASP A 85 -18.36 -0.52 7.95
N ASP A 86 -17.73 -1.01 9.00
CA ASP A 86 -17.86 -0.42 10.35
C ASP A 86 -16.95 0.79 10.52
N VAL A 87 -15.72 0.73 9.98
CA VAL A 87 -14.80 1.89 9.91
C VAL A 87 -15.46 3.07 9.21
N ALA A 88 -16.18 2.83 8.12
CA ALA A 88 -16.81 3.88 7.33
C ALA A 88 -17.99 4.59 8.03
N ARG A 89 -18.48 4.05 9.17
CA ARG A 89 -19.51 4.72 9.99
C ARG A 89 -18.95 5.83 10.88
N GLU A 90 -17.64 5.80 11.12
CA GLU A 90 -16.98 6.86 11.90
C GLU A 90 -16.99 8.20 11.16
N ASP A 91 -16.97 9.28 11.91
CA ASP A 91 -16.84 10.63 11.37
C ASP A 91 -15.46 10.83 10.73
N ASP A 92 -15.42 11.61 9.66
CA ASP A 92 -14.18 11.88 8.91
C ASP A 92 -13.07 12.48 9.79
N ASP A 93 -13.43 13.27 10.81
CA ASP A 93 -12.47 13.86 11.76
C ASP A 93 -11.83 12.78 12.64
N ILE A 94 -12.59 11.81 13.11
CA ILE A 94 -12.08 10.66 13.87
C ILE A 94 -11.19 9.79 12.98
N LEU A 95 -11.62 9.53 11.75
CA LEU A 95 -10.83 8.79 10.77
C LEU A 95 -9.51 9.51 10.43
N LEU A 96 -9.51 10.85 10.38
CA LEU A 96 -8.28 11.63 10.18
C LEU A 96 -7.30 11.47 11.33
N LEU A 97 -7.78 11.50 12.58
CA LEU A 97 -6.95 11.27 13.76
C LEU A 97 -6.39 9.84 13.79
N GLN A 98 -7.22 8.84 13.47
CA GLN A 98 -6.79 7.44 13.34
C GLN A 98 -5.72 7.29 12.26
N ALA A 99 -5.92 7.89 11.10
CA ALA A 99 -4.97 7.86 9.99
C ALA A 99 -3.65 8.56 10.34
N ALA A 100 -3.68 9.67 11.06
CA ALA A 100 -2.47 10.35 11.55
C ALA A 100 -1.69 9.50 12.55
N LYS A 101 -2.38 8.83 13.48
CA LYS A 101 -1.77 7.86 14.40
C LYS A 101 -1.07 6.73 13.64
N ASN A 102 -1.74 6.14 12.65
CA ASN A 102 -1.21 5.03 11.87
C ASN A 102 -0.02 5.49 11.00
N ALA A 103 -0.09 6.66 10.36
CA ALA A 103 1.01 7.23 9.61
C ALA A 103 2.26 7.44 10.48
N ARG A 104 2.08 7.97 11.70
CA ARG A 104 3.18 8.09 12.67
C ARG A 104 3.77 6.73 13.04
N THR A 105 2.94 5.72 13.28
CA THR A 105 3.39 4.36 13.62
C THR A 105 4.23 3.77 12.49
N LEU A 106 3.78 3.89 11.23
CA LEU A 106 4.53 3.44 10.06
C LEU A 106 5.87 4.18 9.91
N LEU A 107 5.89 5.50 10.11
CA LEU A 107 7.15 6.26 10.06
C LEU A 107 8.15 5.75 11.12
N HIS A 108 7.70 5.49 12.34
CA HIS A 108 8.53 4.96 13.41
C HIS A 108 8.99 3.51 13.19
N SER A 109 8.31 2.75 12.32
CA SER A 109 8.75 1.41 11.89
C SER A 109 9.73 1.43 10.71
N GLY A 110 10.14 2.62 10.25
CA GLY A 110 11.09 2.80 9.14
C GLY A 110 10.45 2.98 7.77
N VAL A 111 9.11 3.01 7.66
CA VAL A 111 8.41 3.31 6.41
C VAL A 111 8.44 4.81 6.17
N THR A 112 9.22 5.26 5.19
CA THR A 112 9.37 6.69 4.84
C THR A 112 8.53 7.12 3.66
N THR A 113 8.00 6.16 2.89
CA THR A 113 7.06 6.39 1.80
C THR A 113 5.96 5.33 1.85
N LEU A 114 4.70 5.73 1.64
CA LEU A 114 3.60 4.79 1.54
C LEU A 114 2.66 5.12 0.39
N ARG A 115 1.97 4.09 -0.11
CA ARG A 115 0.85 4.25 -1.02
C ARG A 115 -0.44 3.93 -0.29
N GLU A 116 -1.28 4.96 -0.14
CA GLU A 116 -2.59 4.89 0.49
C GLU A 116 -3.62 4.46 -0.56
N ASN A 117 -4.30 3.34 -0.33
CA ASN A 117 -5.14 2.65 -1.31
C ASN A 117 -6.65 2.87 -1.10
N GLY A 118 -6.99 3.88 -0.32
CA GLY A 118 -8.37 4.33 -0.16
C GLY A 118 -8.76 4.67 1.26
N ALA A 119 -9.34 5.85 1.41
CA ALA A 119 -9.91 6.37 2.64
C ALA A 119 -11.26 7.01 2.35
N LYS A 120 -12.10 7.17 3.38
CA LYS A 120 -13.39 7.85 3.29
C LYS A 120 -13.22 9.34 2.98
N GLY A 121 -14.09 9.88 2.15
CA GLY A 121 -14.16 11.31 1.89
C GLY A 121 -12.83 11.93 1.43
N LYS A 122 -12.35 12.91 2.14
CA LYS A 122 -11.08 13.61 1.89
C LYS A 122 -9.98 13.31 2.92
N VAL A 123 -10.16 12.30 3.76
CA VAL A 123 -9.23 12.00 4.88
C VAL A 123 -7.79 11.83 4.38
N ALA A 124 -7.56 11.04 3.33
CA ALA A 124 -6.20 10.84 2.79
C ALA A 124 -5.58 12.14 2.26
N VAL A 125 -6.36 12.99 1.58
CA VAL A 125 -5.93 14.29 1.06
C VAL A 125 -5.56 15.23 2.20
N SER A 126 -6.41 15.31 3.23
CA SER A 126 -6.19 16.17 4.41
C SER A 126 -4.97 15.73 5.19
N LEU A 127 -4.78 14.41 5.39
CA LEU A 127 -3.62 13.89 6.09
C LEU A 127 -2.31 14.17 5.34
N ARG A 128 -2.27 13.90 4.02
CA ARG A 128 -1.08 14.20 3.19
C ARG A 128 -0.70 15.69 3.29
N GLU A 129 -1.69 16.57 3.20
CA GLU A 129 -1.45 18.00 3.33
C GLU A 129 -0.99 18.39 4.75
N GLY A 130 -1.57 17.78 5.79
CA GLY A 130 -1.13 17.96 7.18
C GLY A 130 0.32 17.55 7.40
N ILE A 131 0.75 16.40 6.86
CA ILE A 131 2.14 15.93 6.91
C ILE A 131 3.06 16.90 6.14
N ARG A 132 2.67 17.32 4.92
CA ARG A 132 3.43 18.27 4.10
C ARG A 132 3.64 19.59 4.83
N ARG A 133 2.63 20.08 5.56
CA ARG A 133 2.70 21.30 6.41
C ARG A 133 3.37 21.07 7.76
N LYS A 134 3.84 19.86 8.07
CA LYS A 134 4.44 19.51 9.36
C LYS A 134 3.48 19.66 10.56
N LEU A 135 2.16 19.54 10.33
CA LEU A 135 1.14 19.51 11.37
C LEU A 135 1.04 18.14 12.04
N ALA A 136 1.43 17.08 11.34
CA ALA A 136 1.51 15.72 11.85
C ALA A 136 2.76 15.03 11.30
N PRO A 137 3.43 14.17 12.09
CA PRO A 137 4.49 13.31 11.58
C PRO A 137 3.92 12.16 10.73
N GLY A 138 4.58 11.82 9.64
CA GLY A 138 4.20 10.72 8.78
C GLY A 138 5.13 10.54 7.58
N PRO A 139 5.03 9.42 6.87
CA PRO A 139 5.76 9.16 5.63
C PRO A 139 5.31 10.09 4.50
N ARG A 140 6.09 10.14 3.42
CA ARG A 140 5.61 10.66 2.13
C ARG A 140 4.44 9.80 1.66
N MET A 141 3.34 10.43 1.27
CA MET A 141 2.13 9.73 0.85
C MET A 141 1.88 9.87 -0.65
N VAL A 142 1.66 8.74 -1.32
CA VAL A 142 1.07 8.64 -2.67
C VAL A 142 -0.36 8.17 -2.48
N ILE A 143 -1.35 8.95 -2.88
CA ILE A 143 -2.75 8.69 -2.53
C ILE A 143 -3.66 8.53 -3.75
N CYS A 144 -4.66 7.66 -3.65
CA CYS A 144 -5.77 7.59 -4.60
C CYS A 144 -7.00 8.42 -4.17
N GLY A 145 -7.01 8.92 -2.95
CA GLY A 145 -8.21 9.51 -2.34
C GLY A 145 -9.21 8.41 -1.96
N ARG A 146 -10.29 8.27 -2.74
CA ARG A 146 -11.28 7.19 -2.61
C ARG A 146 -11.12 6.18 -3.74
N PRO A 147 -11.25 4.87 -3.49
CA PRO A 147 -11.31 3.89 -4.56
C PRO A 147 -12.64 3.99 -5.32
N ILE A 148 -12.61 3.85 -6.64
CA ILE A 148 -13.83 3.82 -7.46
C ILE A 148 -14.43 2.42 -7.38
N ALA A 149 -15.70 2.33 -6.97
CA ALA A 149 -16.47 1.10 -6.85
C ALA A 149 -17.79 1.21 -7.61
N ILE A 150 -18.38 0.06 -7.97
CA ILE A 150 -19.78 0.04 -8.42
C ILE A 150 -20.71 0.39 -7.25
N THR A 151 -21.90 0.85 -7.55
CA THR A 151 -22.95 1.12 -6.53
C THR A 151 -23.19 -0.12 -5.65
N GLY A 152 -23.03 0.04 -4.33
CA GLY A 152 -23.12 -1.05 -3.35
C GLY A 152 -21.98 -2.06 -3.38
N GLY A 153 -20.92 -1.82 -4.15
CA GLY A 153 -19.75 -2.68 -4.28
C GLY A 153 -18.77 -2.58 -3.12
N HIS A 154 -17.73 -3.39 -3.18
CA HIS A 154 -16.64 -3.36 -2.19
C HIS A 154 -16.03 -1.96 -2.10
N MET A 155 -15.83 -1.46 -0.88
CA MET A 155 -15.29 -0.13 -0.58
C MET A 155 -16.12 1.06 -1.12
N GLY A 156 -17.33 0.85 -1.68
CA GLY A 156 -18.23 1.93 -2.10
C GLY A 156 -18.57 2.89 -0.97
N TYR A 157 -18.57 2.39 0.27
CA TYR A 157 -18.78 3.17 1.50
C TYR A 157 -17.75 4.31 1.69
N PHE A 158 -16.65 4.37 0.94
CA PHE A 158 -15.71 5.48 0.99
C PHE A 158 -16.14 6.69 0.12
N GLY A 159 -17.20 6.54 -0.68
CA GLY A 159 -17.89 7.64 -1.34
C GLY A 159 -17.43 7.97 -2.76
N SER A 160 -16.99 6.96 -3.53
CA SER A 160 -16.72 7.04 -4.97
C SER A 160 -17.38 5.89 -5.70
N GLU A 161 -18.73 5.89 -5.69
CA GLU A 161 -19.52 4.93 -6.48
C GLU A 161 -19.82 5.53 -7.87
N ALA A 162 -19.54 4.74 -8.92
CA ALA A 162 -19.79 5.14 -10.29
C ALA A 162 -20.04 3.90 -11.18
N ASP A 163 -21.09 3.94 -11.99
CA ASP A 163 -21.51 2.89 -12.89
C ASP A 163 -21.61 3.41 -14.33
N GLY A 164 -21.11 2.62 -15.27
CA GLY A 164 -21.08 2.96 -16.71
C GLY A 164 -19.93 3.91 -17.09
N GLU A 165 -19.52 3.86 -18.36
CA GLU A 165 -18.30 4.53 -18.86
C GLU A 165 -18.28 6.04 -18.60
N SER A 166 -19.42 6.73 -18.76
CA SER A 166 -19.50 8.17 -18.56
C SER A 166 -19.28 8.57 -17.11
N ALA A 167 -19.90 7.85 -16.17
CA ALA A 167 -19.82 8.15 -14.75
C ALA A 167 -18.43 7.84 -14.20
N VAL A 168 -17.82 6.71 -14.58
CA VAL A 168 -16.46 6.36 -14.12
C VAL A 168 -15.42 7.35 -14.64
N ARG A 169 -15.52 7.86 -15.88
CA ARG A 169 -14.65 8.94 -16.38
C ARG A 169 -14.82 10.24 -15.57
N ALA A 170 -16.05 10.59 -15.26
CA ALA A 170 -16.33 11.79 -14.44
C ALA A 170 -15.73 11.66 -13.03
N GLU A 171 -15.83 10.47 -12.40
CA GLU A 171 -15.27 10.23 -11.08
C GLU A 171 -13.73 10.23 -11.10
N VAL A 172 -13.07 9.68 -12.13
CA VAL A 172 -11.61 9.81 -12.34
C VAL A 172 -11.20 11.29 -12.33
N ARG A 173 -11.85 12.13 -13.12
CA ARG A 173 -11.56 13.59 -13.17
C ARG A 173 -11.76 14.28 -11.84
N LYS A 174 -12.80 13.89 -11.10
CA LYS A 174 -13.11 14.42 -9.77
C LYS A 174 -12.01 14.08 -8.76
N LEU A 175 -11.57 12.82 -8.71
CA LEU A 175 -10.49 12.39 -7.83
C LEU A 175 -9.17 13.10 -8.17
N LEU A 176 -8.83 13.25 -9.46
CA LEU A 176 -7.66 14.00 -9.89
C LEU A 176 -7.73 15.48 -9.50
N LYS A 177 -8.91 16.12 -9.66
CA LYS A 177 -9.15 17.50 -9.19
C LYS A 177 -8.99 17.63 -7.67
N GLU A 178 -9.34 16.61 -6.91
CA GLU A 178 -9.17 16.56 -5.45
C GLU A 178 -7.72 16.26 -5.05
N GLY A 179 -6.84 15.92 -5.97
CA GLY A 179 -5.40 15.73 -5.76
C GLY A 179 -4.95 14.29 -5.65
N ALA A 180 -5.68 13.33 -6.19
CA ALA A 180 -5.20 11.94 -6.29
C ALA A 180 -3.94 11.85 -7.17
N ASP A 181 -2.98 11.05 -6.73
CA ASP A 181 -1.72 10.80 -7.44
C ASP A 181 -1.87 9.65 -8.45
N TYR A 182 -2.80 8.75 -8.23
CA TYR A 182 -3.16 7.61 -9.08
C TYR A 182 -4.64 7.25 -8.88
N ILE A 183 -5.18 6.39 -9.73
CA ILE A 183 -6.57 5.93 -9.63
C ILE A 183 -6.60 4.51 -9.08
N LYS A 184 -7.33 4.32 -7.97
CA LYS A 184 -7.64 2.99 -7.42
C LYS A 184 -9.03 2.56 -7.88
N ILE A 185 -9.10 1.35 -8.43
CA ILE A 185 -10.33 0.73 -8.93
C ILE A 185 -10.64 -0.51 -8.08
N VAL A 186 -11.89 -0.75 -7.78
CA VAL A 186 -12.36 -1.97 -7.13
C VAL A 186 -12.99 -2.87 -8.20
N ALA A 187 -12.14 -3.66 -8.86
CA ALA A 187 -12.55 -4.46 -10.03
C ALA A 187 -13.28 -5.77 -9.68
N SER A 188 -13.28 -6.17 -8.41
CA SER A 188 -14.05 -7.33 -7.90
C SER A 188 -14.69 -7.01 -6.56
N GLY A 189 -15.60 -7.85 -6.09
CA GLY A 189 -16.05 -7.81 -4.71
C GLY A 189 -14.90 -8.07 -3.72
N GLY A 190 -15.20 -8.02 -2.43
CA GLY A 190 -14.22 -8.19 -1.35
C GLY A 190 -14.90 -8.44 -0.01
N SER A 191 -14.33 -7.93 1.09
CA SER A 191 -14.84 -8.13 2.45
C SER A 191 -16.08 -7.30 2.81
N THR A 192 -16.55 -6.42 1.94
CA THR A 192 -17.79 -5.66 2.14
C THR A 192 -19.00 -6.60 2.12
N ARG A 193 -19.90 -6.44 3.09
CA ARG A 193 -21.03 -7.37 3.31
C ARG A 193 -21.97 -7.54 2.12
N THR A 194 -22.06 -6.54 1.24
CA THR A 194 -22.92 -6.52 0.06
C THR A 194 -22.26 -7.02 -1.21
N SER A 195 -20.98 -7.40 -1.17
CA SER A 195 -20.20 -7.74 -2.36
C SER A 195 -19.78 -9.22 -2.39
N ASP A 196 -19.68 -9.79 -3.58
CA ASP A 196 -19.17 -11.15 -3.81
C ASP A 196 -17.71 -11.10 -4.30
N PRO A 197 -16.73 -11.60 -3.52
CA PRO A 197 -15.31 -11.56 -3.89
C PRO A 197 -14.96 -12.42 -5.10
N ASN A 198 -15.85 -13.32 -5.55
CA ASN A 198 -15.63 -14.23 -6.66
C ASN A 198 -16.14 -13.68 -8.00
N ARG A 199 -16.66 -12.45 -8.02
CA ARG A 199 -17.22 -11.82 -9.22
C ARG A 199 -16.53 -10.52 -9.55
N ALA A 200 -16.33 -10.28 -10.86
CA ALA A 200 -15.93 -8.98 -11.36
C ALA A 200 -17.02 -7.94 -11.12
N SER A 201 -16.62 -6.75 -10.67
CA SER A 201 -17.52 -5.62 -10.43
C SER A 201 -17.76 -4.80 -11.71
N TYR A 202 -16.76 -4.69 -12.55
CA TYR A 202 -16.79 -3.89 -13.77
C TYR A 202 -16.55 -4.74 -15.01
N THR A 203 -17.17 -4.34 -16.10
CA THR A 203 -16.84 -4.84 -17.45
C THR A 203 -15.47 -4.31 -17.92
N ALA A 204 -14.87 -4.98 -18.89
CA ALA A 204 -13.61 -4.51 -19.49
C ALA A 204 -13.77 -3.11 -20.12
N ALA A 205 -14.94 -2.76 -20.66
CA ALA A 205 -15.19 -1.45 -21.24
C ALA A 205 -15.19 -0.32 -20.18
N GLU A 206 -15.84 -0.53 -19.03
CA GLU A 206 -15.83 0.43 -17.92
C GLU A 206 -14.42 0.60 -17.33
N LEU A 207 -13.67 -0.49 -17.18
CA LEU A 207 -12.27 -0.45 -16.74
C LEU A 207 -11.40 0.30 -17.74
N ALA A 208 -11.57 0.04 -19.03
CA ALA A 208 -10.85 0.76 -20.10
C ALA A 208 -11.17 2.26 -20.10
N ALA A 209 -12.43 2.63 -19.81
CA ALA A 209 -12.81 4.03 -19.67
C ALA A 209 -12.09 4.72 -18.50
N MET A 210 -11.95 4.05 -17.34
CA MET A 210 -11.18 4.58 -16.21
C MET A 210 -9.70 4.70 -16.52
N THR A 211 -9.13 3.65 -17.11
CA THR A 211 -7.70 3.58 -17.43
C THR A 211 -7.30 4.63 -18.47
N ASP A 212 -8.04 4.73 -19.58
CA ASP A 212 -7.83 5.75 -20.61
C ASP A 212 -7.91 7.17 -20.03
N GLU A 213 -8.93 7.45 -19.22
CA GLU A 213 -9.06 8.77 -18.60
C GLU A 213 -7.90 9.09 -17.65
N ALA A 214 -7.46 8.13 -16.82
CA ALA A 214 -6.32 8.31 -15.93
C ALA A 214 -5.02 8.55 -16.74
N HIS A 215 -4.78 7.72 -17.76
CA HIS A 215 -3.58 7.83 -18.60
C HIS A 215 -3.52 9.15 -19.39
N ARG A 216 -4.64 9.68 -19.89
CA ARG A 216 -4.71 11.02 -20.50
C ARG A 216 -4.22 12.12 -19.57
N HIS A 217 -4.37 11.93 -18.26
CA HIS A 217 -3.88 12.84 -17.24
C HIS A 217 -2.50 12.45 -16.67
N GLY A 218 -1.79 11.51 -17.30
CA GLY A 218 -0.48 11.02 -16.87
C GLY A 218 -0.51 10.32 -15.50
N ARG A 219 -1.63 9.66 -15.17
CA ARG A 219 -1.81 8.94 -13.91
C ARG A 219 -1.97 7.45 -14.14
N LEU A 220 -1.31 6.65 -13.29
CA LEU A 220 -1.41 5.20 -13.31
C LEU A 220 -2.70 4.73 -12.61
N THR A 221 -3.07 3.50 -12.91
CA THR A 221 -4.22 2.81 -12.34
C THR A 221 -3.79 1.59 -11.53
N ALA A 222 -4.55 1.27 -10.48
CA ALA A 222 -4.34 0.06 -9.68
C ALA A 222 -5.69 -0.55 -9.34
N ALA A 223 -5.88 -1.84 -9.57
CA ALA A 223 -7.15 -2.52 -9.38
C ALA A 223 -7.10 -3.61 -8.30
N HIS A 224 -8.10 -3.61 -7.40
CA HIS A 224 -8.37 -4.70 -6.48
C HIS A 224 -8.99 -5.86 -7.25
N CYS A 225 -8.34 -7.04 -7.24
CA CYS A 225 -8.77 -8.23 -7.98
C CYS A 225 -8.65 -9.47 -7.10
N THR A 226 -9.79 -10.02 -6.69
CA THR A 226 -9.91 -11.25 -5.90
C THR A 226 -10.42 -12.45 -6.71
N CYS A 227 -10.74 -12.25 -8.00
CA CYS A 227 -11.18 -13.32 -8.89
C CYS A 227 -10.49 -13.24 -10.27
N ALA A 228 -10.43 -14.37 -10.95
CA ALA A 228 -9.77 -14.52 -12.25
C ALA A 228 -10.40 -13.62 -13.32
N GLU A 229 -11.72 -13.51 -13.36
CA GLU A 229 -12.46 -12.64 -14.27
C GLU A 229 -12.04 -11.17 -14.14
N ALA A 230 -11.93 -10.66 -12.90
CA ALA A 230 -11.51 -9.29 -12.68
C ALA A 230 -10.06 -9.04 -13.14
N VAL A 231 -9.14 -10.00 -12.92
CA VAL A 231 -7.77 -9.92 -13.43
C VAL A 231 -7.77 -9.87 -14.95
N GLN A 232 -8.57 -10.72 -15.61
CA GLN A 232 -8.69 -10.73 -17.08
C GLN A 232 -9.22 -9.40 -17.60
N ASN A 233 -10.33 -8.89 -17.05
CA ASN A 233 -10.93 -7.63 -17.47
C ASN A 233 -9.97 -6.44 -17.28
N CYS A 234 -9.20 -6.44 -16.18
CA CYS A 234 -8.18 -5.41 -15.94
C CYS A 234 -7.03 -5.46 -16.95
N LEU A 235 -6.60 -6.66 -17.36
CA LEU A 235 -5.57 -6.82 -18.38
C LEU A 235 -6.08 -6.37 -19.76
N ASP A 236 -7.35 -6.69 -20.11
CA ASP A 236 -7.99 -6.23 -21.35
C ASP A 236 -8.11 -4.69 -21.39
N ALA A 237 -8.29 -4.08 -20.23
CA ALA A 237 -8.42 -2.63 -20.05
C ALA A 237 -7.08 -1.88 -19.90
N GLY A 238 -5.93 -2.56 -19.84
CA GLY A 238 -4.61 -1.94 -19.70
C GLY A 238 -4.34 -1.34 -18.32
N VAL A 239 -4.90 -1.92 -17.26
CA VAL A 239 -4.64 -1.50 -15.87
C VAL A 239 -3.17 -1.74 -15.50
N ASP A 240 -2.49 -0.76 -14.92
CA ASP A 240 -1.04 -0.80 -14.68
C ASP A 240 -0.64 -1.71 -13.50
N MET A 241 -1.51 -1.87 -12.51
CA MET A 241 -1.20 -2.70 -11.34
C MET A 241 -2.40 -3.54 -10.90
N ILE A 242 -2.15 -4.82 -10.67
CA ILE A 242 -3.13 -5.77 -10.14
C ILE A 242 -2.83 -6.02 -8.66
N ILE A 243 -3.76 -5.64 -7.80
CA ILE A 243 -3.65 -5.80 -6.35
C ILE A 243 -4.35 -7.11 -5.95
N HIS A 244 -3.77 -7.82 -4.98
CA HIS A 244 -4.09 -9.17 -4.56
C HIS A 244 -3.80 -10.23 -5.63
N CYS A 245 -4.25 -10.02 -6.86
CA CYS A 245 -4.03 -10.90 -8.02
C CYS A 245 -4.42 -12.36 -7.71
N ILE A 246 -5.68 -12.53 -7.28
CA ILE A 246 -6.19 -13.84 -6.87
C ILE A 246 -6.98 -14.45 -8.02
N PHE A 247 -6.71 -15.76 -8.30
CA PHE A 247 -7.34 -16.49 -9.39
C PHE A 247 -8.47 -17.39 -8.87
N THR A 248 -9.43 -16.81 -8.13
CA THR A 248 -10.65 -17.52 -7.73
C THR A 248 -11.64 -17.46 -8.89
N GLU A 249 -12.20 -18.61 -9.25
CA GLU A 249 -13.26 -18.73 -10.27
C GLU A 249 -14.63 -18.35 -9.66
N ALA A 250 -15.64 -18.18 -10.50
CA ALA A 250 -16.98 -17.77 -10.06
C ALA A 250 -17.66 -18.78 -9.11
N ASP A 251 -17.24 -20.05 -9.15
CA ASP A 251 -17.70 -21.12 -8.24
C ASP A 251 -16.97 -21.12 -6.87
N GLY A 252 -16.10 -20.13 -6.62
CA GLY A 252 -15.30 -20.01 -5.41
C GLY A 252 -14.04 -20.90 -5.40
N THR A 253 -13.79 -21.67 -6.46
CA THR A 253 -12.61 -22.54 -6.55
C THR A 253 -11.38 -21.71 -6.94
N TYR A 254 -10.30 -21.84 -6.18
CA TYR A 254 -9.01 -21.27 -6.60
C TYR A 254 -8.34 -22.16 -7.65
N ARG A 255 -7.92 -21.56 -8.78
CA ARG A 255 -7.14 -22.22 -9.83
C ARG A 255 -6.02 -21.30 -10.27
N PHE A 256 -4.77 -21.76 -10.17
CA PHE A 256 -3.66 -21.02 -10.76
C PHE A 256 -3.84 -20.90 -12.29
N ARG A 257 -3.67 -19.70 -12.82
CA ARG A 257 -3.95 -19.33 -14.23
C ARG A 257 -2.64 -18.93 -14.95
N PRO A 258 -1.89 -19.90 -15.51
CA PRO A 258 -0.66 -19.59 -16.25
C PRO A 258 -0.89 -18.64 -17.42
N ASP A 259 -2.02 -18.76 -18.11
CA ASP A 259 -2.44 -17.89 -19.19
C ASP A 259 -2.56 -16.40 -18.75
N LEU A 260 -3.12 -16.14 -17.59
CA LEU A 260 -3.18 -14.78 -17.04
C LEU A 260 -1.80 -14.30 -16.58
N VAL A 261 -0.95 -15.17 -16.06
CA VAL A 261 0.44 -14.82 -15.69
C VAL A 261 1.24 -14.42 -16.92
N GLU A 262 1.16 -15.17 -18.02
CA GLU A 262 1.79 -14.81 -19.30
C GLU A 262 1.33 -13.44 -19.78
N ARG A 263 0.03 -13.13 -19.65
CA ARG A 263 -0.53 -11.84 -20.01
C ARG A 263 -0.06 -10.70 -19.08
N LEU A 264 0.07 -10.95 -17.76
CA LEU A 264 0.65 -9.99 -16.81
C LEU A 264 2.07 -9.59 -17.21
N VAL A 265 2.89 -10.61 -17.55
CA VAL A 265 4.27 -10.39 -18.02
C VAL A 265 4.29 -9.61 -19.34
N ALA A 266 3.49 -10.02 -20.33
CA ALA A 266 3.41 -9.35 -21.63
C ALA A 266 2.96 -7.88 -21.51
N ALA A 267 2.00 -7.60 -20.62
CA ALA A 267 1.51 -6.25 -20.32
C ALA A 267 2.48 -5.44 -19.43
N ARG A 268 3.51 -6.06 -18.84
CA ARG A 268 4.37 -5.47 -17.81
C ARG A 268 3.57 -4.89 -16.64
N ALA A 269 2.45 -5.53 -16.30
CA ALA A 269 1.61 -5.11 -15.20
C ALA A 269 2.27 -5.43 -13.85
N TRP A 270 2.24 -4.48 -12.94
CA TRP A 270 2.73 -4.70 -11.58
C TRP A 270 1.76 -5.59 -10.79
N VAL A 271 2.28 -6.45 -9.95
CA VAL A 271 1.48 -7.25 -9.01
C VAL A 271 1.81 -6.85 -7.57
N ASN A 272 0.76 -6.52 -6.78
CA ASN A 272 0.90 -6.31 -5.33
C ASN A 272 0.07 -7.36 -4.58
N PRO A 273 0.67 -8.46 -4.11
CA PRO A 273 -0.06 -9.63 -3.60
C PRO A 273 -0.64 -9.45 -2.19
N THR A 274 -0.23 -8.44 -1.42
CA THR A 274 -0.74 -8.11 -0.07
C THR A 274 -0.80 -9.30 0.90
N LEU A 275 0.15 -10.22 0.84
CA LEU A 275 0.15 -11.48 1.62
C LEU A 275 0.15 -11.26 3.13
N TYR A 276 0.78 -10.16 3.60
CA TYR A 276 0.95 -9.91 5.04
C TYR A 276 -0.38 -9.72 5.77
N VAL A 277 -1.36 -9.04 5.16
CA VAL A 277 -2.66 -8.79 5.81
C VAL A 277 -3.39 -10.08 6.16
N MET A 278 -3.30 -11.11 5.30
CA MET A 278 -3.88 -12.42 5.58
C MET A 278 -3.16 -13.12 6.73
N LYS A 279 -1.82 -13.16 6.67
CA LYS A 279 -1.00 -13.74 7.74
C LYS A 279 -1.31 -13.09 9.08
N ALA A 280 -1.23 -11.77 9.14
CA ALA A 280 -1.46 -10.99 10.35
C ALA A 280 -2.89 -11.19 10.89
N GLY A 281 -3.90 -11.27 10.02
CA GLY A 281 -5.28 -11.53 10.39
C GLY A 281 -5.47 -12.90 11.05
N ILE A 282 -4.89 -13.95 10.48
CA ILE A 282 -4.94 -15.32 11.03
C ILE A 282 -4.24 -15.38 12.38
N GLU A 283 -3.02 -14.85 12.48
CA GLU A 283 -2.19 -14.88 13.70
C GLU A 283 -2.89 -14.10 14.83
N ARG A 284 -3.39 -12.90 14.54
CA ARG A 284 -4.09 -12.07 15.49
C ARG A 284 -5.40 -12.70 15.99
N GLN A 285 -6.23 -13.25 15.08
CA GLN A 285 -7.46 -13.93 15.51
C GLN A 285 -7.15 -15.10 16.44
N ARG A 286 -6.13 -15.90 16.14
CA ARG A 286 -5.70 -16.99 17.00
C ARG A 286 -5.30 -16.47 18.38
N GLU A 287 -4.40 -15.50 18.44
CA GLU A 287 -3.88 -14.91 19.68
C GLU A 287 -4.98 -14.30 20.57
N VAL A 288 -5.87 -13.48 19.96
CA VAL A 288 -6.97 -12.85 20.71
C VAL A 288 -7.92 -13.89 21.28
N ARG A 289 -8.34 -14.88 20.48
CA ARG A 289 -9.27 -15.92 20.91
C ARG A 289 -8.67 -16.86 21.94
N GLU A 290 -7.38 -17.16 21.84
CA GLU A 290 -6.65 -17.94 22.86
C GLU A 290 -6.60 -17.19 24.18
N ARG A 291 -6.24 -15.90 24.18
CA ARG A 291 -6.20 -15.05 25.37
C ARG A 291 -7.59 -14.90 26.04
N GLU A 292 -8.66 -14.87 25.24
CA GLU A 292 -10.06 -14.79 25.72
C GLU A 292 -10.61 -16.16 26.18
N GLY A 293 -9.87 -17.25 26.04
CA GLY A 293 -10.37 -18.63 26.30
C GLY A 293 -11.48 -19.07 25.33
N ARG A 294 -11.52 -18.49 24.12
CA ARG A 294 -12.59 -18.69 23.11
C ARG A 294 -12.08 -19.39 21.84
N LEU A 295 -10.91 -20.03 21.90
CA LEU A 295 -10.35 -20.78 20.79
C LEU A 295 -10.98 -22.18 20.74
N THR A 296 -12.08 -22.31 20.00
CA THR A 296 -12.79 -23.60 19.82
C THR A 296 -12.14 -24.47 18.74
N PRO A 297 -12.34 -25.80 18.73
CA PRO A 297 -11.85 -26.69 17.69
C PRO A 297 -12.30 -26.27 16.28
N GLU A 298 -13.54 -25.79 16.13
CA GLU A 298 -14.10 -25.34 14.85
C GLU A 298 -13.37 -24.07 14.37
N LEU A 299 -13.07 -23.15 15.28
CA LEU A 299 -12.30 -21.93 14.97
C LEU A 299 -10.86 -22.27 14.58
N VAL A 300 -10.22 -23.20 15.28
CA VAL A 300 -8.88 -23.72 14.91
C VAL A 300 -8.91 -24.28 13.50
N ALA A 301 -9.88 -25.15 13.17
CA ALA A 301 -10.02 -25.71 11.83
C ALA A 301 -10.20 -24.62 10.76
N THR A 302 -10.96 -23.57 11.05
CA THR A 302 -11.17 -22.41 10.17
C THR A 302 -9.87 -21.64 9.94
N LEU A 303 -9.12 -21.33 11.00
CA LEU A 303 -7.84 -20.64 10.92
C LEU A 303 -6.78 -21.47 10.18
N ASP A 304 -6.77 -22.78 10.36
CA ASP A 304 -5.88 -23.68 9.64
C ASP A 304 -6.26 -23.79 8.14
N ALA A 305 -7.54 -23.74 7.81
CA ALA A 305 -7.98 -23.63 6.42
C ALA A 305 -7.53 -22.29 5.77
N ALA A 306 -7.69 -21.19 6.50
CA ALA A 306 -7.21 -19.88 6.05
C ALA A 306 -5.67 -19.87 5.87
N ARG A 307 -4.92 -20.56 6.75
CA ARG A 307 -3.47 -20.71 6.60
C ARG A 307 -3.10 -21.49 5.34
N ARG A 308 -3.76 -22.61 5.06
CA ARG A 308 -3.56 -23.36 3.80
C ARG A 308 -3.86 -22.51 2.56
N ALA A 309 -4.93 -21.70 2.61
CA ALA A 309 -5.23 -20.77 1.53
C ALA A 309 -4.12 -19.70 1.33
N LEU A 310 -3.51 -19.21 2.41
CA LEU A 310 -2.36 -18.32 2.34
C LEU A 310 -1.15 -19.02 1.70
N ASP A 311 -0.85 -20.27 2.07
CA ASP A 311 0.27 -21.03 1.52
C ASP A 311 0.13 -21.22 0.01
N VAL A 312 -1.09 -21.51 -0.47
CA VAL A 312 -1.41 -21.55 -1.91
C VAL A 312 -1.13 -20.21 -2.61
N ARG A 313 -1.46 -19.08 -1.98
CA ARG A 313 -1.17 -17.74 -2.54
C ARG A 313 0.32 -17.42 -2.54
N VAL A 314 1.05 -17.83 -1.50
CA VAL A 314 2.52 -17.68 -1.45
C VAL A 314 3.15 -18.46 -2.59
N ASP A 315 2.71 -19.70 -2.82
CA ASP A 315 3.18 -20.51 -3.95
C ASP A 315 2.85 -19.85 -5.31
N ALA A 316 1.64 -19.33 -5.47
CA ALA A 316 1.26 -18.61 -6.68
C ALA A 316 2.18 -17.40 -6.95
N VAL A 317 2.51 -16.59 -5.92
CA VAL A 317 3.45 -15.46 -6.06
C VAL A 317 4.84 -15.94 -6.47
N ARG A 318 5.35 -17.02 -5.88
CA ARG A 318 6.64 -17.62 -6.27
C ARG A 318 6.66 -18.12 -7.72
N ARG A 319 5.52 -18.56 -8.24
CA ARG A 319 5.39 -19.02 -9.63
C ARG A 319 5.21 -17.86 -10.62
N MET A 320 4.91 -16.65 -10.13
CA MET A 320 4.82 -15.43 -10.94
C MET A 320 6.15 -14.64 -10.95
N SER A 321 7.06 -14.90 -10.03
CA SER A 321 8.39 -14.30 -9.96
C SER A 321 9.42 -15.08 -10.75
#